data_055e32d629f57f5c4ba2c25b62a4e866
#
_entry.id   055e32d629f57f5c4ba2c25b62a4e866
#
_cell.length_a   1.000
_cell.length_b   1.000
_cell.length_c   1.000
_cell.angle_alpha   90.00
_cell.angle_beta   90.00
_cell.angle_gamma   90.00
#
_symmetry.space_group_name_H-M   'P 1'
#
loop_
_entity.id
_entity.type
_entity.pdbx_description
1 polymer ?
#
loop_
_entity_poly.entity_id
_entity_poly.type
_entity_poly.pdbx_seq_one_letter_code
_entity_poly.pdbx_strand_id
1 'polypeptide(L)'
;MTATTDKNTKTDETAANSEKNDFIRAIVRDDIASQKYSQIVTRFPPEPNGYLHLGHVKSICLNFGLVKEFAGLCNLRFDDTNPDAEDQEFVDNIKDDVKWLGFDWAGEARYASSYFGQLYDWAVKLIKQGDAYVDLQSPEDIRENRGNFGQVGKNSPYRNASVEENLQRFDDMKLGKYGNGEAVLRAKIDMASPNMNMRDPILYRVMHQAHHQTGDDWCIYPMYDYAHPLSDAIEGITHSICTLEFEDHRPFYDWVVDKVGFDKEPHQYEFARLNVNHILTSKRKLKKLVEDDLVSGWDDPRMPTIAGMRRRGYTPEGLRDFCDRVGVSKSDGVVDFGLLEFSIRNSLEHVNRAMAVLSPLKVTITNFDEAVASVETLKKDSVKTKLDNGVLWLTQPKNSHDDSQGMRDIPFTKEIYIDKGDFEITPPEGYKRLSPQNPEIRLRNSYVLKVEEHITDDNGEVVELTATIDPKTLGNNPEGRKVKGVIHWVSASLGVPAKVRLYEQLFTQEDPAKIDINNLAAEINPNSLREVDAIVEPSLSQVNAGERFQFEREGFFVADSKDYSPEHLVFNRIVTLKDSFKP
;
A
#
# COMPACT_ATOMS: atom_id res chain seq x y z
N MET A 1 -58.63 11.32 -23.41
CA MET A 1 -58.31 10.39 -22.30
C MET A 1 -57.18 9.51 -22.76
N THR A 2 -55.96 9.90 -22.51
CA THR A 2 -54.75 9.09 -22.74
C THR A 2 -53.81 9.42 -21.60
N ALA A 3 -53.55 8.40 -20.79
CA ALA A 3 -52.78 8.49 -19.59
C ALA A 3 -51.26 8.49 -19.93
N THR A 4 -50.60 9.50 -19.45
CA THR A 4 -49.14 9.61 -19.41
C THR A 4 -48.61 8.77 -18.25
N THR A 5 -47.80 7.78 -18.56
CA THR A 5 -47.07 6.99 -17.55
C THR A 5 -45.73 7.66 -17.26
N ASP A 6 -45.64 8.21 -16.06
CA ASP A 6 -44.38 8.61 -15.43
C ASP A 6 -43.47 7.42 -15.26
N LYS A 7 -42.28 7.48 -15.87
CA LYS A 7 -41.16 6.56 -15.56
C LYS A 7 -40.37 7.15 -14.41
N ASN A 8 -40.62 6.64 -13.22
CA ASN A 8 -39.80 6.82 -12.04
C ASN A 8 -38.36 6.39 -12.30
N THR A 9 -37.47 7.34 -12.21
CA THR A 9 -36.03 7.12 -12.02
C THR A 9 -35.82 6.52 -10.63
N LYS A 10 -35.70 5.21 -10.54
CA LYS A 10 -35.09 4.57 -9.37
C LYS A 10 -33.58 4.74 -9.49
N THR A 11 -33.03 5.58 -8.66
CA THR A 11 -31.61 5.59 -8.31
C THR A 11 -31.25 4.24 -7.73
N ASP A 12 -30.32 3.55 -8.36
CA ASP A 12 -29.73 2.30 -7.87
C ASP A 12 -28.86 2.58 -6.62
N GLU A 13 -29.48 2.69 -5.47
CA GLU A 13 -28.86 2.58 -4.14
C GLU A 13 -28.83 1.13 -3.63
N THR A 14 -28.66 0.16 -4.50
CA THR A 14 -28.47 -1.24 -4.11
C THR A 14 -27.21 -1.82 -4.74
N ALA A 15 -26.06 -1.18 -4.53
CA ALA A 15 -24.81 -1.93 -4.46
C ALA A 15 -24.86 -2.69 -3.13
N ALA A 16 -25.34 -3.90 -3.20
CA ALA A 16 -25.61 -4.80 -2.10
C ALA A 16 -24.43 -4.85 -1.14
N ASN A 17 -24.71 -4.52 0.11
CA ASN A 17 -23.96 -4.96 1.27
C ASN A 17 -24.10 -6.49 1.35
N SER A 18 -23.38 -7.23 0.51
CA SER A 18 -23.24 -8.68 0.69
C SER A 18 -22.43 -8.82 1.97
N GLU A 19 -23.08 -9.28 3.05
CA GLU A 19 -22.42 -9.56 4.31
C GLU A 19 -21.14 -10.37 4.01
N LYS A 20 -19.98 -9.79 4.33
CA LYS A 20 -18.71 -10.48 4.20
C LYS A 20 -18.78 -11.73 5.07
N ASN A 21 -18.57 -12.87 4.47
CA ASN A 21 -18.72 -14.15 5.15
C ASN A 21 -17.42 -14.95 5.09
N ASP A 22 -16.54 -14.68 6.05
CA ASP A 22 -15.35 -15.48 6.32
C ASP A 22 -15.44 -16.13 7.70
N PHE A 23 -14.52 -17.06 7.98
CA PHE A 23 -14.55 -17.83 9.20
C PHE A 23 -14.36 -16.98 10.47
N ILE A 24 -13.59 -15.88 10.43
CA ILE A 24 -13.41 -14.98 11.59
C ILE A 24 -14.71 -14.24 11.87
N ARG A 25 -15.37 -13.72 10.83
CA ARG A 25 -16.68 -13.07 10.98
C ARG A 25 -17.75 -14.04 11.48
N ALA A 26 -17.72 -15.30 11.05
CA ALA A 26 -18.61 -16.33 11.56
C ALA A 26 -18.40 -16.55 13.07
N ILE A 27 -17.15 -16.68 13.52
CA ILE A 27 -16.81 -16.81 14.94
C ILE A 27 -17.32 -15.59 15.74
N VAL A 28 -17.05 -14.37 15.26
CA VAL A 28 -17.51 -13.14 15.94
C VAL A 28 -19.02 -13.09 16.06
N ARG A 29 -19.77 -13.47 14.99
CA ARG A 29 -21.25 -13.55 15.03
C ARG A 29 -21.74 -14.56 16.07
N ASP A 30 -21.13 -15.75 16.11
CA ASP A 30 -21.48 -16.79 17.07
C ASP A 30 -21.19 -16.36 18.51
N ASP A 31 -20.06 -15.70 18.76
CA ASP A 31 -19.68 -15.19 20.07
C ASP A 31 -20.61 -14.04 20.55
N ILE A 32 -21.08 -13.19 19.63
CA ILE A 32 -22.10 -12.18 19.92
C ILE A 32 -23.46 -12.85 20.20
N ALA A 33 -23.90 -13.77 19.35
CA ALA A 33 -25.19 -14.44 19.48
C ALA A 33 -25.29 -15.26 20.78
N SER A 34 -24.19 -15.88 21.20
CA SER A 34 -24.09 -16.61 22.47
C SER A 34 -23.88 -15.72 23.70
N GLN A 35 -23.75 -14.41 23.51
CA GLN A 35 -23.44 -13.45 24.58
C GLN A 35 -22.14 -13.75 25.35
N LYS A 36 -21.18 -14.41 24.69
CA LYS A 36 -19.86 -14.72 25.25
C LYS A 36 -19.12 -13.44 25.63
N TYR A 37 -19.21 -12.40 24.80
CA TYR A 37 -18.64 -11.09 25.04
C TYR A 37 -19.72 -10.01 24.92
N SER A 38 -19.65 -9.01 25.81
CA SER A 38 -20.55 -7.85 25.77
C SER A 38 -20.21 -6.86 24.65
N GLN A 39 -18.94 -6.85 24.22
CA GLN A 39 -18.39 -6.04 23.17
C GLN A 39 -17.19 -6.76 22.55
N ILE A 40 -17.05 -6.64 21.24
CA ILE A 40 -15.88 -7.16 20.52
C ILE A 40 -14.74 -6.16 20.65
N VAL A 41 -13.57 -6.64 21.07
CA VAL A 41 -12.34 -5.86 21.18
C VAL A 41 -11.24 -6.59 20.43
N THR A 42 -10.66 -5.91 19.44
CA THR A 42 -9.50 -6.37 18.70
C THR A 42 -8.32 -5.42 18.93
N ARG A 43 -7.17 -5.72 18.36
CA ARG A 43 -6.00 -4.83 18.36
C ARG A 43 -5.16 -5.00 17.10
N PHE A 44 -4.48 -3.92 16.73
CA PHE A 44 -3.35 -3.97 15.82
C PHE A 44 -2.08 -3.75 16.63
N PRO A 45 -1.20 -4.77 16.78
CA PRO A 45 -0.04 -4.72 17.67
C PRO A 45 1.29 -4.66 16.89
N PRO A 46 1.61 -3.58 16.17
CA PRO A 46 2.86 -3.49 15.43
C PRO A 46 4.06 -3.35 16.37
N GLU A 47 5.16 -3.99 16.02
CA GLU A 47 6.48 -3.72 16.58
C GLU A 47 7.03 -2.42 15.97
N PRO A 48 7.45 -1.39 16.76
CA PRO A 48 7.90 -0.11 16.24
C PRO A 48 9.35 -0.15 15.76
N ASN A 49 9.67 -1.05 14.83
CA ASN A 49 11.01 -1.38 14.35
C ASN A 49 11.12 -1.33 12.81
N GLY A 50 10.26 -0.56 12.13
CA GLY A 50 10.26 -0.32 10.68
C GLY A 50 8.93 0.17 10.16
N TYR A 51 8.95 0.56 8.90
CA TYR A 51 7.77 1.02 8.17
C TYR A 51 6.78 -0.11 7.88
N LEU A 52 5.48 0.20 7.96
CA LEU A 52 4.43 -0.74 7.58
C LEU A 52 4.45 -0.98 6.06
N HIS A 53 4.09 -2.19 5.67
CA HIS A 53 4.02 -2.62 4.27
C HIS A 53 2.66 -3.24 3.94
N LEU A 54 2.45 -3.60 2.68
CA LEU A 54 1.18 -4.15 2.17
C LEU A 54 0.63 -5.33 3.00
N GLY A 55 1.50 -6.17 3.56
CA GLY A 55 1.07 -7.26 4.46
C GLY A 55 0.36 -6.75 5.72
N HIS A 56 0.84 -5.63 6.30
CA HIS A 56 0.21 -5.01 7.45
C HIS A 56 -1.14 -4.36 7.11
N VAL A 57 -1.31 -3.85 5.87
CA VAL A 57 -2.60 -3.29 5.42
C VAL A 57 -3.72 -4.31 5.58
N LYS A 58 -3.49 -5.60 5.21
CA LYS A 58 -4.49 -6.66 5.38
C LYS A 58 -4.86 -6.85 6.86
N SER A 59 -3.88 -6.86 7.76
CA SER A 59 -4.13 -7.00 9.22
C SER A 59 -4.89 -5.80 9.77
N ILE A 60 -4.53 -4.58 9.37
CA ILE A 60 -5.22 -3.35 9.76
C ILE A 60 -6.67 -3.39 9.27
N CYS A 61 -6.90 -3.65 7.97
CA CYS A 61 -8.24 -3.74 7.39
C CYS A 61 -9.12 -4.80 8.07
N LEU A 62 -8.53 -5.93 8.46
CA LEU A 62 -9.27 -6.98 9.16
C LEU A 62 -9.65 -6.55 10.59
N ASN A 63 -8.69 -6.14 11.41
CA ASN A 63 -8.94 -5.79 12.81
C ASN A 63 -9.88 -4.59 12.95
N PHE A 64 -9.61 -3.51 12.24
CA PHE A 64 -10.47 -2.31 12.27
C PHE A 64 -11.78 -2.49 11.50
N GLY A 65 -11.77 -3.29 10.43
CA GLY A 65 -12.98 -3.61 9.65
C GLY A 65 -13.99 -4.40 10.46
N LEU A 66 -13.53 -5.40 11.23
CA LEU A 66 -14.39 -6.19 12.12
C LEU A 66 -15.09 -5.30 13.15
N VAL A 67 -14.36 -4.47 13.88
CA VAL A 67 -14.97 -3.65 14.93
C VAL A 67 -15.89 -2.58 14.36
N LYS A 68 -15.65 -2.09 13.16
CA LYS A 68 -16.57 -1.21 12.44
C LYS A 68 -17.87 -1.92 12.07
N GLU A 69 -17.79 -3.19 11.63
CA GLU A 69 -18.93 -4.03 11.25
C GLU A 69 -19.77 -4.42 12.49
N PHE A 70 -19.13 -4.76 13.60
CA PHE A 70 -19.76 -5.28 14.82
C PHE A 70 -19.86 -4.26 15.98
N ALA A 71 -19.67 -2.97 15.71
CA ALA A 71 -19.71 -1.89 16.71
C ALA A 71 -18.78 -2.14 17.92
N GLY A 72 -17.60 -2.70 17.67
CA GLY A 72 -16.58 -3.01 18.66
C GLY A 72 -15.53 -1.92 18.82
N LEU A 73 -14.41 -2.27 19.46
CA LEU A 73 -13.25 -1.41 19.67
C LEU A 73 -11.99 -2.06 19.10
N CYS A 74 -11.11 -1.29 18.47
CA CYS A 74 -9.79 -1.75 18.07
C CYS A 74 -8.72 -0.89 18.75
N ASN A 75 -7.82 -1.53 19.49
CA ASN A 75 -6.68 -0.87 20.10
C ASN A 75 -5.50 -0.80 19.13
N LEU A 76 -4.73 0.28 19.20
CA LEU A 76 -3.36 0.31 18.67
C LEU A 76 -2.42 0.10 19.84
N ARG A 77 -1.66 -1.01 19.84
CA ARG A 77 -0.65 -1.30 20.84
C ARG A 77 0.70 -1.51 20.18
N PHE A 78 1.67 -0.72 20.53
CA PHE A 78 3.05 -0.97 20.15
C PHE A 78 3.60 -2.14 20.98
N ASP A 79 4.06 -3.17 20.28
CA ASP A 79 4.67 -4.35 20.89
C ASP A 79 6.18 -4.09 21.07
N ASP A 80 6.47 -3.18 22.00
CA ASP A 80 7.78 -2.61 22.25
C ASP A 80 8.51 -3.39 23.38
N THR A 81 8.81 -4.66 23.12
CA THR A 81 9.52 -5.54 24.08
C THR A 81 10.99 -5.75 23.73
N ASN A 82 11.47 -5.16 22.63
CA ASN A 82 12.83 -5.32 22.13
C ASN A 82 13.55 -3.97 21.97
N PRO A 83 14.33 -3.52 22.95
CA PRO A 83 14.96 -2.19 22.95
C PRO A 83 15.99 -1.94 21.82
N ASP A 84 16.51 -3.00 21.18
CA ASP A 84 17.54 -2.87 20.15
C ASP A 84 17.04 -2.31 18.80
N ALA A 85 15.75 -2.38 18.56
CA ALA A 85 15.20 -2.19 17.20
C ALA A 85 14.11 -1.12 17.12
N GLU A 86 13.75 -0.50 18.25
CA GLU A 86 12.59 0.36 18.39
C GLU A 86 12.97 1.84 18.32
N ASP A 87 12.21 2.62 17.53
CA ASP A 87 12.44 4.05 17.33
C ASP A 87 11.12 4.82 17.31
N GLN A 88 11.15 6.05 17.84
CA GLN A 88 10.01 6.97 17.84
C GLN A 88 9.55 7.33 16.42
N GLU A 89 10.47 7.41 15.46
CA GLU A 89 10.13 7.65 14.05
C GLU A 89 9.14 6.59 13.54
N PHE A 90 9.37 5.31 13.86
CA PHE A 90 8.46 4.25 13.43
C PHE A 90 7.11 4.30 14.14
N VAL A 91 7.08 4.68 15.43
CA VAL A 91 5.83 4.90 16.17
C VAL A 91 4.97 5.95 15.49
N ASP A 92 5.55 7.08 15.12
CA ASP A 92 4.83 8.20 14.50
C ASP A 92 4.34 7.83 13.09
N ASN A 93 5.19 7.19 12.28
CA ASN A 93 4.79 6.69 10.96
C ASN A 93 3.66 5.67 11.02
N ILE A 94 3.71 4.72 11.93
CA ILE A 94 2.66 3.71 12.10
C ILE A 94 1.31 4.36 12.45
N LYS A 95 1.31 5.35 13.35
CA LYS A 95 0.10 6.13 13.67
C LYS A 95 -0.46 6.85 12.45
N ASP A 96 0.39 7.50 11.67
CA ASP A 96 0.00 8.21 10.45
C ASP A 96 -0.52 7.25 9.39
N ASP A 97 0.10 6.10 9.22
CA ASP A 97 -0.31 5.09 8.25
C ASP A 97 -1.70 4.51 8.55
N VAL A 98 -2.00 4.21 9.83
CA VAL A 98 -3.33 3.73 10.25
C VAL A 98 -4.39 4.80 9.98
N LYS A 99 -4.12 6.06 10.33
CA LYS A 99 -5.02 7.18 10.05
C LYS A 99 -5.20 7.43 8.56
N TRP A 100 -4.12 7.38 7.80
CA TRP A 100 -4.17 7.53 6.35
C TRP A 100 -5.01 6.44 5.69
N LEU A 101 -4.97 5.20 6.18
CA LEU A 101 -5.86 4.13 5.74
C LEU A 101 -7.33 4.34 6.09
N GLY A 102 -7.68 5.43 6.81
CA GLY A 102 -9.05 5.79 7.18
C GLY A 102 -9.57 5.06 8.41
N PHE A 103 -8.66 4.65 9.30
CA PHE A 103 -8.99 4.02 10.57
C PHE A 103 -8.53 4.87 11.76
N ASP A 104 -9.23 4.69 12.87
CA ASP A 104 -8.88 5.30 14.14
C ASP A 104 -9.00 4.25 15.25
N TRP A 105 -8.13 4.33 16.27
CA TRP A 105 -8.09 3.38 17.36
C TRP A 105 -8.81 3.89 18.59
N ALA A 106 -9.14 2.99 19.51
CA ALA A 106 -9.87 3.28 20.74
C ALA A 106 -8.94 3.92 21.79
N GLY A 107 -9.24 5.16 22.18
CA GLY A 107 -8.49 5.89 23.21
C GLY A 107 -7.07 6.25 22.77
N GLU A 108 -6.12 6.15 23.72
CA GLU A 108 -4.72 6.42 23.44
C GLU A 108 -4.00 5.19 22.87
N ALA A 109 -2.94 5.43 22.09
CA ALA A 109 -2.05 4.35 21.66
C ALA A 109 -1.34 3.74 22.88
N ARG A 110 -1.30 2.42 22.94
CA ARG A 110 -0.78 1.66 24.09
C ARG A 110 0.61 1.12 23.77
N TYR A 111 1.35 0.78 24.81
CA TYR A 111 2.70 0.24 24.72
C TYR A 111 2.81 -1.00 25.62
N ALA A 112 3.39 -2.08 25.14
CA ALA A 112 3.64 -3.27 25.95
C ALA A 112 4.57 -2.96 27.13
N SER A 113 5.52 -2.03 26.92
CA SER A 113 6.42 -1.54 27.99
C SER A 113 5.69 -0.87 29.16
N SER A 114 4.50 -0.31 28.95
CA SER A 114 3.68 0.23 30.05
C SER A 114 3.23 -0.84 31.05
N TYR A 115 3.28 -2.10 30.67
CA TYR A 115 2.88 -3.25 31.48
C TYR A 115 4.05 -4.00 32.13
N PHE A 116 5.31 -3.60 31.90
CA PHE A 116 6.50 -4.31 32.37
C PHE A 116 6.48 -4.62 33.88
N GLY A 117 6.00 -3.68 34.70
CA GLY A 117 5.85 -3.93 36.15
C GLY A 117 4.89 -5.07 36.46
N GLN A 118 3.72 -5.08 35.82
CA GLN A 118 2.71 -6.13 36.01
C GLN A 118 3.15 -7.46 35.41
N LEU A 119 3.81 -7.44 34.24
CA LEU A 119 4.39 -8.65 33.65
C LEU A 119 5.46 -9.27 34.56
N TYR A 120 6.28 -8.46 35.19
CA TYR A 120 7.25 -8.91 36.19
C TYR A 120 6.58 -9.58 37.40
N ASP A 121 5.54 -8.97 37.97
CA ASP A 121 4.79 -9.52 39.10
C ASP A 121 4.16 -10.88 38.76
N TRP A 122 3.66 -11.04 37.54
CA TRP A 122 3.14 -12.32 37.09
C TRP A 122 4.24 -13.36 36.83
N ALA A 123 5.41 -12.98 36.37
CA ALA A 123 6.56 -13.86 36.29
C ALA A 123 6.97 -14.37 37.68
N VAL A 124 6.97 -13.48 38.72
CA VAL A 124 7.17 -13.87 40.12
C VAL A 124 6.08 -14.83 40.61
N LYS A 125 4.81 -14.62 40.20
CA LYS A 125 3.71 -15.54 40.50
C LYS A 125 3.96 -16.93 39.90
N LEU A 126 4.35 -17.02 38.64
CA LEU A 126 4.66 -18.30 37.97
C LEU A 126 5.82 -19.04 38.68
N ILE A 127 6.87 -18.33 39.12
CA ILE A 127 7.96 -18.93 39.91
C ILE A 127 7.41 -19.51 41.22
N LYS A 128 6.57 -18.76 41.95
CA LYS A 128 5.97 -19.20 43.21
C LYS A 128 5.06 -20.42 43.04
N GLN A 129 4.42 -20.55 41.91
CA GLN A 129 3.60 -21.72 41.53
C GLN A 129 4.43 -22.94 41.13
N GLY A 130 5.74 -22.74 40.87
CA GLY A 130 6.63 -23.78 40.32
C GLY A 130 6.49 -23.98 38.83
N ASP A 131 5.83 -23.03 38.13
CA ASP A 131 5.58 -23.04 36.69
C ASP A 131 6.67 -22.28 35.89
N ALA A 132 7.66 -21.70 36.55
CA ALA A 132 8.81 -21.06 35.93
C ALA A 132 10.09 -21.25 36.71
N TYR A 133 11.24 -21.21 36.03
CA TYR A 133 12.57 -21.34 36.62
C TYR A 133 13.60 -20.49 35.89
N VAL A 134 14.65 -20.07 36.61
CA VAL A 134 15.78 -19.35 36.00
C VAL A 134 16.82 -20.36 35.53
N ASP A 135 17.15 -20.27 34.25
CA ASP A 135 18.14 -21.11 33.56
C ASP A 135 19.41 -20.30 33.30
N LEU A 136 20.55 -20.83 33.76
CA LEU A 136 21.88 -20.22 33.62
C LEU A 136 22.72 -20.92 32.54
N GLN A 137 22.12 -21.71 31.70
CA GLN A 137 22.78 -22.29 30.52
C GLN A 137 23.05 -21.21 29.46
N SER A 138 24.11 -21.43 28.68
CA SER A 138 24.38 -20.57 27.51
C SER A 138 23.25 -20.64 26.49
N PRO A 139 23.07 -19.62 25.64
CA PRO A 139 22.11 -19.68 24.53
C PRO A 139 22.29 -20.89 23.60
N GLU A 140 23.54 -21.32 23.40
CA GLU A 140 23.93 -22.49 22.62
C GLU A 140 23.41 -23.77 23.26
N ASP A 141 23.67 -23.98 24.57
CA ASP A 141 23.19 -25.13 25.32
C ASP A 141 21.67 -25.21 25.36
N ILE A 142 21.00 -24.09 25.59
CA ILE A 142 19.53 -24.02 25.57
C ILE A 142 18.99 -24.45 24.20
N ARG A 143 19.60 -23.97 23.09
CA ARG A 143 19.21 -24.33 21.74
C ARG A 143 19.43 -25.81 21.47
N GLU A 144 20.59 -26.36 21.85
CA GLU A 144 20.90 -27.78 21.69
C GLU A 144 19.94 -28.64 22.52
N ASN A 145 19.75 -28.30 23.80
CA ASN A 145 18.89 -29.05 24.71
C ASN A 145 17.39 -28.96 24.35
N ARG A 146 16.94 -27.92 23.65
CA ARG A 146 15.57 -27.85 23.13
C ARG A 146 15.31 -28.93 22.09
N GLY A 147 16.35 -29.41 21.40
CA GLY A 147 16.22 -30.43 20.35
C GLY A 147 15.61 -29.88 19.04
N ASN A 148 15.03 -30.78 18.26
CA ASN A 148 14.39 -30.46 16.98
C ASN A 148 13.11 -31.28 16.76
N PHE A 149 12.47 -31.20 15.60
CA PHE A 149 11.22 -31.95 15.28
C PHE A 149 11.35 -33.48 15.35
N GLY A 150 12.55 -34.03 15.19
CA GLY A 150 12.81 -35.48 15.27
C GLY A 150 13.42 -35.95 16.59
N GLN A 151 13.72 -35.01 17.50
CA GLN A 151 14.42 -35.30 18.74
C GLN A 151 13.77 -34.54 19.91
N VAL A 152 13.41 -35.26 20.97
CA VAL A 152 12.89 -34.65 22.20
C VAL A 152 13.96 -33.80 22.88
N GLY A 153 13.50 -32.76 23.57
CA GLY A 153 14.38 -31.90 24.35
C GLY A 153 14.90 -32.59 25.62
N LYS A 154 15.96 -32.02 26.17
CA LYS A 154 16.56 -32.42 27.45
C LYS A 154 16.25 -31.38 28.50
N ASN A 155 15.94 -31.82 29.73
CA ASN A 155 15.73 -30.92 30.86
C ASN A 155 17.01 -30.16 31.16
N SER A 156 16.88 -28.86 31.46
CA SER A 156 17.96 -28.06 32.02
C SER A 156 18.36 -28.58 33.42
N PRO A 157 19.64 -28.54 33.79
CA PRO A 157 20.07 -28.83 35.15
C PRO A 157 19.46 -27.88 36.22
N TYR A 158 19.01 -26.70 35.80
CA TYR A 158 18.39 -25.70 36.68
C TYR A 158 16.87 -25.86 36.81
N ARG A 159 16.24 -26.72 36.00
CA ARG A 159 14.77 -26.89 35.92
C ARG A 159 14.11 -27.26 37.24
N ASN A 160 14.82 -27.92 38.15
CA ASN A 160 14.30 -28.38 39.44
C ASN A 160 14.92 -27.62 40.63
N ALA A 161 15.46 -26.43 40.39
CA ALA A 161 15.87 -25.52 41.49
C ALA A 161 14.66 -25.15 42.34
N SER A 162 14.89 -24.84 43.62
CA SER A 162 13.80 -24.48 44.55
C SER A 162 13.14 -23.16 44.16
N VAL A 163 11.93 -22.90 44.67
CA VAL A 163 11.21 -21.63 44.45
C VAL A 163 12.05 -20.47 44.98
N GLU A 164 12.66 -20.63 46.15
CA GLU A 164 13.48 -19.62 46.78
C GLU A 164 14.70 -19.25 45.92
N GLU A 165 15.42 -20.26 45.39
CA GLU A 165 16.55 -20.05 44.48
C GLU A 165 16.13 -19.33 43.22
N ASN A 166 15.01 -19.73 42.62
CA ASN A 166 14.49 -19.10 41.40
C ASN A 166 14.05 -17.65 41.62
N LEU A 167 13.40 -17.35 42.76
CA LEU A 167 13.04 -15.98 43.12
C LEU A 167 14.29 -15.12 43.31
N GLN A 168 15.30 -15.62 44.01
CA GLN A 168 16.55 -14.89 44.23
C GLN A 168 17.28 -14.62 42.88
N ARG A 169 17.39 -15.63 42.02
CA ARG A 169 18.03 -15.48 40.72
C ARG A 169 17.27 -14.50 39.82
N PHE A 170 15.93 -14.52 39.83
CA PHE A 170 15.12 -13.61 39.03
C PHE A 170 15.23 -12.16 39.51
N ASP A 171 15.31 -11.95 40.83
CA ASP A 171 15.61 -10.65 41.40
C ASP A 171 17.05 -10.19 41.06
N ASP A 172 18.02 -11.10 41.10
CA ASP A 172 19.41 -10.83 40.67
C ASP A 172 19.49 -10.48 39.17
N MET A 173 18.64 -11.08 38.29
CA MET A 173 18.51 -10.67 36.88
C MET A 173 18.02 -9.22 36.80
N LYS A 174 16.96 -8.85 37.52
CA LYS A 174 16.40 -7.49 37.54
C LYS A 174 17.39 -6.45 38.07
N LEU A 175 18.21 -6.85 39.06
CA LEU A 175 19.26 -5.99 39.65
C LEU A 175 20.52 -5.88 38.76
N GLY A 176 20.52 -6.49 37.56
CA GLY A 176 21.62 -6.40 36.61
C GLY A 176 22.88 -7.18 37.02
N LYS A 177 22.75 -8.21 37.87
CA LYS A 177 23.89 -9.02 38.30
C LYS A 177 24.36 -10.05 37.25
N TYR A 178 23.56 -10.27 36.20
CA TYR A 178 23.90 -11.15 35.08
C TYR A 178 24.12 -10.32 33.81
N GLY A 179 25.08 -10.73 33.01
CA GLY A 179 25.31 -10.17 31.68
C GLY A 179 24.33 -10.68 30.63
N ASN A 180 24.36 -10.07 29.44
CA ASN A 180 23.55 -10.50 28.31
C ASN A 180 23.79 -11.98 27.98
N GLY A 181 22.74 -12.80 27.94
CA GLY A 181 22.79 -14.22 27.64
C GLY A 181 23.24 -15.14 28.80
N GLU A 182 23.55 -14.60 29.98
CA GLU A 182 23.99 -15.41 31.15
C GLU A 182 22.82 -16.02 31.93
N ALA A 183 21.64 -15.43 31.85
CA ALA A 183 20.46 -15.90 32.54
C ALA A 183 19.19 -15.62 31.75
N VAL A 184 18.24 -16.54 31.81
CA VAL A 184 16.89 -16.40 31.26
C VAL A 184 15.87 -16.98 32.24
N LEU A 185 14.66 -16.41 32.30
CA LEU A 185 13.52 -17.06 32.91
C LEU A 185 12.79 -17.92 31.89
N ARG A 186 12.52 -19.18 32.22
CA ARG A 186 11.82 -20.13 31.36
C ARG A 186 10.55 -20.63 32.01
N ALA A 187 9.51 -20.84 31.21
CA ALA A 187 8.34 -21.61 31.62
C ALA A 187 8.72 -23.07 31.87
N LYS A 188 8.07 -23.72 32.84
CA LYS A 188 8.28 -25.14 33.13
C LYS A 188 7.09 -25.94 32.62
N ILE A 189 7.16 -26.41 31.38
CA ILE A 189 6.05 -27.10 30.70
C ILE A 189 6.42 -28.56 30.38
N ASP A 190 6.93 -28.81 29.17
CA ASP A 190 7.27 -30.17 28.74
C ASP A 190 8.36 -30.17 27.67
N MET A 191 9.58 -30.60 28.03
CA MET A 191 10.71 -30.70 27.10
C MET A 191 10.56 -31.83 26.08
N ALA A 192 9.56 -32.72 26.24
CA ALA A 192 9.23 -33.77 25.28
C ALA A 192 8.09 -33.40 24.31
N SER A 193 7.52 -32.22 24.45
CA SER A 193 6.41 -31.76 23.60
C SER A 193 6.75 -31.86 22.12
N PRO A 194 5.85 -32.34 21.26
CA PRO A 194 6.01 -32.26 19.81
C PRO A 194 6.02 -30.81 19.32
N ASN A 195 5.33 -29.89 19.99
CA ASN A 195 5.37 -28.46 19.72
C ASN A 195 6.60 -27.83 20.37
N MET A 196 7.51 -27.31 19.52
CA MET A 196 8.77 -26.69 19.98
C MET A 196 8.54 -25.46 20.87
N ASN A 197 7.43 -24.75 20.72
CA ASN A 197 7.08 -23.57 21.51
C ASN A 197 6.61 -23.94 22.93
N MET A 198 6.34 -25.22 23.21
CA MET A 198 5.96 -25.75 24.53
C MET A 198 7.16 -26.39 25.28
N ARG A 199 8.37 -26.41 24.67
CA ARG A 199 9.57 -26.97 25.28
C ARG A 199 10.26 -25.94 26.18
N ASP A 200 9.70 -25.69 27.33
CA ASP A 200 10.16 -24.71 28.33
C ASP A 200 10.60 -23.38 27.69
N PRO A 201 9.69 -22.63 27.05
CA PRO A 201 10.01 -21.40 26.35
C PRO A 201 10.52 -20.30 27.29
N ILE A 202 11.32 -19.38 26.75
CA ILE A 202 11.88 -18.25 27.49
C ILE A 202 10.78 -17.20 27.72
N LEU A 203 10.64 -16.74 28.97
CA LEU A 203 9.73 -15.66 29.39
C LEU A 203 10.43 -14.32 29.46
N TYR A 204 11.65 -14.28 30.05
CA TYR A 204 12.49 -13.09 30.20
C TYR A 204 13.93 -13.37 29.81
N ARG A 205 14.57 -12.36 29.25
CA ARG A 205 16.01 -12.33 28.95
C ARG A 205 16.68 -11.13 29.61
N VAL A 206 17.97 -11.27 29.94
CA VAL A 206 18.81 -10.14 30.35
C VAL A 206 19.30 -9.41 29.11
N MET A 207 19.18 -8.08 29.12
CA MET A 207 19.61 -7.22 28.02
C MET A 207 19.92 -5.82 28.57
N HIS A 208 21.19 -5.48 28.65
CA HIS A 208 21.64 -4.16 29.11
C HIS A 208 21.58 -3.15 27.97
N GLN A 209 20.38 -2.66 27.72
CA GLN A 209 20.07 -1.72 26.65
C GLN A 209 18.99 -0.74 27.14
N ALA A 210 19.17 0.56 26.90
CA ALA A 210 18.15 1.55 27.19
C ALA A 210 16.93 1.35 26.28
N HIS A 211 15.73 1.44 26.83
CA HIS A 211 14.47 1.27 26.13
C HIS A 211 13.87 2.63 25.75
N HIS A 212 13.28 2.77 24.56
CA HIS A 212 12.77 4.04 24.03
C HIS A 212 11.69 4.70 24.90
N GLN A 213 10.92 3.94 25.69
CA GLN A 213 9.89 4.46 26.60
C GLN A 213 10.33 4.47 28.06
N THR A 214 11.03 3.43 28.52
CA THR A 214 11.37 3.25 29.96
C THR A 214 12.81 3.59 30.28
N GLY A 215 13.63 4.00 29.30
CA GLY A 215 15.03 4.33 29.53
C GLY A 215 15.83 3.17 30.13
N ASP A 216 16.54 3.44 31.22
CA ASP A 216 17.39 2.49 31.91
C ASP A 216 16.70 1.81 33.13
N ASP A 217 15.38 1.93 33.27
CA ASP A 217 14.63 1.37 34.40
C ASP A 217 14.65 -0.18 34.40
N TRP A 218 14.90 -0.79 33.27
CA TRP A 218 14.91 -2.24 33.08
C TRP A 218 16.18 -2.71 32.38
N CYS A 219 16.71 -3.85 32.85
CA CYS A 219 17.77 -4.60 32.18
C CYS A 219 17.36 -6.06 31.91
N ILE A 220 16.09 -6.39 32.17
CA ILE A 220 15.44 -7.64 31.74
C ILE A 220 14.18 -7.31 30.97
N TYR A 221 13.94 -8.02 29.89
CA TYR A 221 12.82 -7.76 28.99
C TYR A 221 12.02 -9.03 28.76
N PRO A 222 10.67 -8.93 28.77
CA PRO A 222 9.82 -10.08 28.47
C PRO A 222 9.96 -10.47 27.00
N MET A 223 9.86 -11.75 26.74
CA MET A 223 9.77 -12.25 25.36
C MET A 223 8.36 -12.01 24.80
N TYR A 224 8.28 -11.86 23.48
CA TYR A 224 7.02 -11.64 22.76
C TYR A 224 5.91 -12.61 23.19
N ASP A 225 6.19 -13.92 23.15
CA ASP A 225 5.19 -14.96 23.43
C ASP A 225 4.66 -14.94 24.89
N TYR A 226 5.36 -14.26 25.79
CA TYR A 226 4.92 -14.03 27.17
C TYR A 226 4.18 -12.69 27.31
N ALA A 227 4.71 -11.63 26.73
CA ALA A 227 4.14 -10.29 26.87
C ALA A 227 2.81 -10.13 26.11
N HIS A 228 2.73 -10.71 24.90
CA HIS A 228 1.59 -10.56 24.01
C HIS A 228 0.26 -11.06 24.59
N PRO A 229 0.11 -12.33 25.06
CA PRO A 229 -1.12 -12.81 25.67
C PRO A 229 -1.54 -12.02 26.89
N LEU A 230 -0.58 -11.63 27.72
CA LEU A 230 -0.84 -10.87 28.95
C LEU A 230 -1.27 -9.43 28.65
N SER A 231 -0.65 -8.79 27.67
CA SER A 231 -1.09 -7.47 27.21
C SER A 231 -2.51 -7.53 26.61
N ASP A 232 -2.82 -8.57 25.85
CA ASP A 232 -4.19 -8.79 25.33
C ASP A 232 -5.19 -8.94 26.49
N ALA A 233 -4.84 -9.69 27.53
CA ALA A 233 -5.69 -9.88 28.70
C ALA A 233 -5.89 -8.60 29.52
N ILE A 234 -4.82 -7.81 29.75
CA ILE A 234 -4.89 -6.48 30.42
C ILE A 234 -5.84 -5.56 29.68
N GLU A 235 -5.75 -5.55 28.35
CA GLU A 235 -6.55 -4.67 27.49
C GLU A 235 -7.97 -5.16 27.25
N GLY A 236 -8.33 -6.34 27.74
CA GLY A 236 -9.64 -6.95 27.53
C GLY A 236 -9.91 -7.31 26.07
N ILE A 237 -8.87 -7.65 25.31
CA ILE A 237 -9.00 -8.15 23.93
C ILE A 237 -9.83 -9.43 23.95
N THR A 238 -10.83 -9.49 23.08
CA THR A 238 -11.69 -10.68 22.95
C THR A 238 -11.22 -11.58 21.81
N HIS A 239 -10.81 -10.96 20.70
CA HIS A 239 -10.36 -11.65 19.49
C HIS A 239 -8.95 -11.17 19.15
N SER A 240 -7.97 -11.98 19.53
CA SER A 240 -6.56 -11.78 19.27
C SER A 240 -6.23 -12.31 17.85
N ILE A 241 -6.31 -11.44 16.83
CA ILE A 241 -6.18 -11.86 15.43
C ILE A 241 -4.75 -11.68 14.96
N CYS A 242 -4.13 -12.75 14.43
CA CYS A 242 -2.74 -12.76 13.94
C CYS A 242 -2.59 -13.63 12.67
N THR A 243 -1.39 -13.73 12.14
CA THR A 243 -1.10 -14.55 10.95
C THR A 243 -0.84 -16.02 11.32
N LEU A 244 -1.00 -16.94 10.35
CA LEU A 244 -0.83 -18.40 10.53
C LEU A 244 0.54 -18.80 11.09
N GLU A 245 1.56 -17.98 10.96
CA GLU A 245 2.88 -18.24 11.55
C GLU A 245 2.85 -18.36 13.08
N PHE A 246 1.81 -17.84 13.73
CA PHE A 246 1.60 -17.92 15.17
C PHE A 246 0.67 -19.08 15.61
N GLU A 247 0.21 -19.94 14.70
CA GLU A 247 -0.69 -21.05 15.04
C GLU A 247 -0.04 -22.01 16.06
N ASP A 248 1.24 -22.34 15.86
CA ASP A 248 2.00 -23.18 16.79
C ASP A 248 2.34 -22.47 18.12
N HIS A 249 2.20 -21.15 18.19
CA HIS A 249 2.39 -20.38 19.42
C HIS A 249 1.13 -20.32 20.29
N ARG A 250 -0.07 -20.54 19.74
CA ARG A 250 -1.35 -20.47 20.47
C ARG A 250 -1.42 -21.37 21.72
N PRO A 251 -0.92 -22.61 21.73
CA PRO A 251 -0.91 -23.42 22.97
C PRO A 251 -0.15 -22.78 24.11
N PHE A 252 0.92 -22.03 23.80
CA PHE A 252 1.66 -21.29 24.80
C PHE A 252 0.95 -20.00 25.22
N TYR A 253 0.31 -19.31 24.29
CA TYR A 253 -0.56 -18.17 24.57
C TYR A 253 -1.65 -18.54 25.59
N ASP A 254 -2.40 -19.62 25.34
CA ASP A 254 -3.46 -20.12 26.21
C ASP A 254 -2.89 -20.55 27.58
N TRP A 255 -1.73 -21.22 27.59
CA TRP A 255 -1.07 -21.65 28.83
C TRP A 255 -0.69 -20.46 29.72
N VAL A 256 -0.16 -19.38 29.16
CA VAL A 256 0.25 -18.20 29.93
C VAL A 256 -0.97 -17.52 30.56
N VAL A 257 -2.05 -17.34 29.79
CA VAL A 257 -3.30 -16.72 30.24
C VAL A 257 -3.94 -17.54 31.38
N ASP A 258 -4.05 -18.88 31.19
CA ASP A 258 -4.59 -19.81 32.20
C ASP A 258 -3.77 -19.75 33.51
N LYS A 259 -2.46 -19.85 33.42
CA LYS A 259 -1.57 -19.88 34.60
C LYS A 259 -1.56 -18.57 35.41
N VAL A 260 -1.70 -17.44 34.73
CA VAL A 260 -1.83 -16.15 35.41
C VAL A 260 -3.25 -15.96 35.96
N GLY A 261 -4.25 -16.52 35.33
CA GLY A 261 -5.65 -16.56 35.77
C GLY A 261 -6.38 -15.24 35.59
N PHE A 262 -7.05 -15.11 34.43
CA PHE A 262 -7.92 -13.99 34.13
C PHE A 262 -9.39 -14.43 34.11
N ASP A 263 -10.31 -13.57 34.57
CA ASP A 263 -11.75 -13.83 34.55
C ASP A 263 -12.33 -13.90 33.12
N LYS A 264 -11.70 -13.17 32.20
CA LYS A 264 -12.03 -13.16 30.76
C LYS A 264 -10.76 -13.39 29.97
N GLU A 265 -10.73 -14.49 29.29
CA GLU A 265 -9.57 -14.92 28.52
C GLU A 265 -9.68 -14.40 27.07
N PRO A 266 -8.66 -13.70 26.55
CA PRO A 266 -8.54 -13.47 25.12
C PRO A 266 -8.32 -14.80 24.40
N HIS A 267 -8.78 -14.91 23.14
CA HIS A 267 -8.50 -16.07 22.34
C HIS A 267 -7.83 -15.67 21.03
N GLN A 268 -6.79 -16.43 20.63
CA GLN A 268 -6.02 -16.18 19.41
C GLN A 268 -6.66 -16.89 18.21
N TYR A 269 -6.80 -16.13 17.12
CA TYR A 269 -7.32 -16.62 15.83
C TYR A 269 -6.34 -16.27 14.72
N GLU A 270 -5.99 -17.22 13.88
CA GLU A 270 -4.99 -17.06 12.85
C GLU A 270 -5.62 -17.04 11.45
N PHE A 271 -5.06 -16.21 10.58
CA PHE A 271 -5.42 -16.12 9.17
C PHE A 271 -4.18 -16.13 8.27
N ALA A 272 -4.35 -16.54 7.00
CA ALA A 272 -3.27 -16.58 6.02
C ALA A 272 -2.70 -15.17 5.77
N ARG A 273 -1.37 -15.06 5.84
CA ARG A 273 -0.67 -13.82 5.50
C ARG A 273 -0.93 -13.43 4.04
N LEU A 274 -0.71 -12.16 3.73
CA LEU A 274 -0.81 -11.67 2.36
C LEU A 274 0.51 -11.91 1.62
N ASN A 275 0.47 -12.79 0.63
CA ASN A 275 1.55 -12.98 -0.33
C ASN A 275 1.05 -12.50 -1.69
N VAL A 276 1.77 -11.57 -2.33
CA VAL A 276 1.46 -11.04 -3.66
C VAL A 276 2.67 -11.29 -4.53
N ASN A 277 2.45 -11.79 -5.76
CA ASN A 277 3.57 -11.98 -6.68
C ASN A 277 4.26 -10.64 -6.98
N HIS A 278 5.55 -10.67 -7.25
CA HIS A 278 6.44 -9.50 -7.44
C HIS A 278 6.58 -8.54 -6.23
N ILE A 279 5.85 -8.75 -5.13
CA ILE A 279 5.90 -7.87 -3.95
C ILE A 279 6.71 -8.50 -2.83
N LEU A 280 7.82 -7.87 -2.49
CA LEU A 280 8.67 -8.26 -1.38
C LEU A 280 8.16 -7.63 -0.07
N THR A 281 7.78 -8.49 0.92
CA THR A 281 7.33 -8.03 2.25
C THR A 281 8.30 -8.38 3.38
N SER A 282 9.45 -8.97 3.04
CA SER A 282 10.49 -9.30 4.04
C SER A 282 11.16 -8.04 4.55
N LYS A 283 10.94 -7.69 5.82
CA LYS A 283 11.50 -6.52 6.49
C LYS A 283 13.04 -6.43 6.35
N ARG A 284 13.74 -7.54 6.58
CA ARG A 284 15.20 -7.60 6.44
C ARG A 284 15.67 -7.26 5.02
N LYS A 285 14.96 -7.75 3.98
CA LYS A 285 15.30 -7.46 2.60
C LYS A 285 14.95 -6.01 2.24
N LEU A 286 13.80 -5.49 2.71
CA LEU A 286 13.41 -4.09 2.50
C LEU A 286 14.41 -3.12 3.15
N LYS A 287 14.83 -3.40 4.38
CA LYS A 287 15.84 -2.60 5.07
C LYS A 287 17.16 -2.56 4.28
N LYS A 288 17.59 -3.71 3.75
CA LYS A 288 18.80 -3.80 2.95
C LYS A 288 18.71 -3.03 1.63
N LEU A 289 17.54 -2.96 0.98
CA LEU A 289 17.36 -2.12 -0.21
C LEU A 289 17.64 -0.64 0.07
N VAL A 290 17.24 -0.16 1.25
CA VAL A 290 17.48 1.23 1.68
C VAL A 290 18.93 1.43 2.11
N GLU A 291 19.51 0.49 2.89
CA GLU A 291 20.89 0.56 3.35
C GLU A 291 21.93 0.48 2.22
N ASP A 292 21.63 -0.25 1.16
CA ASP A 292 22.50 -0.40 -0.01
C ASP A 292 22.22 0.68 -1.10
N ASP A 293 21.42 1.71 -0.81
CA ASP A 293 21.03 2.79 -1.74
C ASP A 293 20.41 2.30 -3.07
N LEU A 294 19.76 1.14 -3.06
CA LEU A 294 19.09 0.56 -4.24
C LEU A 294 17.72 1.18 -4.53
N VAL A 295 17.18 1.86 -3.54
CA VAL A 295 15.96 2.67 -3.60
C VAL A 295 16.21 4.01 -2.90
N SER A 296 15.41 5.03 -3.19
CA SER A 296 15.59 6.40 -2.65
C SER A 296 15.23 6.55 -1.16
N GLY A 297 14.75 5.49 -0.52
CA GLY A 297 14.36 5.45 0.89
C GLY A 297 13.10 4.61 1.11
N TRP A 298 12.58 4.63 2.32
CA TRP A 298 11.40 3.87 2.71
C TRP A 298 10.11 4.31 1.99
N ASP A 299 10.07 5.52 1.48
CA ASP A 299 8.98 6.09 0.70
C ASP A 299 9.22 6.09 -0.81
N ASP A 300 10.22 5.34 -1.30
CA ASP A 300 10.40 5.14 -2.73
C ASP A 300 9.11 4.53 -3.33
N PRO A 301 8.56 5.13 -4.42
CA PRO A 301 7.31 4.63 -5.02
C PRO A 301 7.35 3.18 -5.53
N ARG A 302 8.53 2.56 -5.60
CA ARG A 302 8.71 1.13 -5.93
C ARG A 302 8.63 0.21 -4.72
N MET A 303 8.72 0.78 -3.50
CA MET A 303 8.66 0.03 -2.26
C MET A 303 7.21 -0.33 -1.90
N PRO A 304 6.95 -1.55 -1.39
CA PRO A 304 5.62 -1.96 -0.94
C PRO A 304 5.28 -1.47 0.46
N THR A 305 6.01 -0.49 0.98
CA THR A 305 5.69 0.21 2.22
C THR A 305 4.45 1.09 2.02
N ILE A 306 3.69 1.35 3.08
CA ILE A 306 2.54 2.27 2.99
C ILE A 306 3.03 3.66 2.56
N ALA A 307 4.16 4.13 3.08
CA ALA A 307 4.78 5.39 2.68
C ALA A 307 5.11 5.42 1.18
N GLY A 308 5.73 4.36 0.63
CA GLY A 308 6.05 4.24 -0.79
C GLY A 308 4.80 4.17 -1.67
N MET A 309 3.82 3.35 -1.30
CA MET A 309 2.55 3.25 -2.01
C MET A 309 1.77 4.58 -2.00
N ARG A 310 1.76 5.29 -0.87
CA ARG A 310 1.15 6.62 -0.73
C ARG A 310 1.84 7.65 -1.64
N ARG A 311 3.17 7.69 -1.68
CA ARG A 311 3.93 8.57 -2.57
C ARG A 311 3.75 8.21 -4.05
N ARG A 312 3.61 6.93 -4.37
CA ARG A 312 3.24 6.46 -5.71
C ARG A 312 1.85 6.95 -6.12
N GLY A 313 0.99 7.33 -5.18
CA GLY A 313 -0.35 7.84 -5.41
C GLY A 313 -1.47 6.82 -5.18
N TYR A 314 -1.18 5.63 -4.63
CA TYR A 314 -2.21 4.68 -4.24
C TYR A 314 -3.18 5.34 -3.25
N THR A 315 -4.43 4.92 -3.29
CA THR A 315 -5.48 5.46 -2.43
C THR A 315 -5.78 4.51 -1.28
N PRO A 316 -6.15 5.03 -0.10
CA PRO A 316 -6.62 4.20 1.00
C PRO A 316 -7.81 3.31 0.60
N GLU A 317 -8.73 3.85 -0.19
CA GLU A 317 -9.92 3.15 -0.72
C GLU A 317 -9.52 1.95 -1.57
N GLY A 318 -8.57 2.14 -2.49
CA GLY A 318 -8.08 1.07 -3.36
C GLY A 318 -7.37 -0.04 -2.58
N LEU A 319 -6.59 0.32 -1.56
CA LEU A 319 -5.93 -0.66 -0.69
C LEU A 319 -6.95 -1.45 0.15
N ARG A 320 -7.99 -0.79 0.67
CA ARG A 320 -9.07 -1.47 1.40
C ARG A 320 -9.88 -2.38 0.48
N ASP A 321 -10.26 -1.92 -0.72
CA ASP A 321 -10.94 -2.74 -1.74
C ASP A 321 -10.11 -3.97 -2.11
N PHE A 322 -8.80 -3.80 -2.30
CA PHE A 322 -7.89 -4.92 -2.54
C PHE A 322 -7.94 -5.95 -1.41
N CYS A 323 -7.81 -5.52 -0.15
CA CYS A 323 -7.88 -6.41 1.00
C CYS A 323 -9.23 -7.14 1.11
N ASP A 324 -10.31 -6.43 0.81
CA ASP A 324 -11.67 -6.99 0.80
C ASP A 324 -11.84 -8.07 -0.27
N ARG A 325 -11.28 -7.87 -1.47
CA ARG A 325 -11.30 -8.86 -2.58
C ARG A 325 -10.45 -10.08 -2.28
N VAL A 326 -9.28 -9.87 -1.67
CA VAL A 326 -8.42 -10.98 -1.23
C VAL A 326 -9.12 -11.84 -0.17
N GLY A 327 -9.89 -11.19 0.70
CA GLY A 327 -10.65 -11.88 1.76
C GLY A 327 -9.76 -12.48 2.86
N VAL A 328 -10.39 -13.28 3.73
CA VAL A 328 -9.77 -13.92 4.89
C VAL A 328 -9.88 -15.44 4.77
N SER A 329 -8.74 -16.12 4.81
CA SER A 329 -8.62 -17.57 4.62
C SER A 329 -7.60 -18.14 5.63
N LYS A 330 -7.70 -19.45 5.91
CA LYS A 330 -6.66 -20.22 6.61
C LYS A 330 -5.68 -20.93 5.66
N SER A 331 -5.82 -20.74 4.35
CA SER A 331 -4.94 -21.33 3.36
C SER A 331 -4.01 -20.28 2.80
N ASP A 332 -2.71 -20.54 2.86
CA ASP A 332 -1.72 -19.71 2.18
C ASP A 332 -1.91 -19.79 0.66
N GLY A 333 -1.87 -18.66 0.01
CA GLY A 333 -1.95 -18.52 -1.43
C GLY A 333 -1.17 -17.30 -1.89
N VAL A 334 -0.90 -17.25 -3.19
CA VAL A 334 -0.28 -16.08 -3.84
C VAL A 334 -1.35 -15.33 -4.60
N VAL A 335 -1.50 -14.06 -4.31
CA VAL A 335 -2.44 -13.14 -4.97
C VAL A 335 -1.76 -12.52 -6.17
N ASP A 336 -2.48 -12.38 -7.28
CA ASP A 336 -1.97 -11.71 -8.48
C ASP A 336 -1.82 -10.20 -8.23
N PHE A 337 -0.66 -9.63 -8.58
CA PHE A 337 -0.39 -8.19 -8.51
C PHE A 337 -1.41 -7.36 -9.32
N GLY A 338 -1.91 -7.92 -10.43
CA GLY A 338 -2.95 -7.30 -11.24
C GLY A 338 -4.23 -6.99 -10.46
N LEU A 339 -4.58 -7.79 -9.43
CA LEU A 339 -5.72 -7.49 -8.55
C LEU A 339 -5.50 -6.21 -7.74
N LEU A 340 -4.28 -5.98 -7.26
CA LEU A 340 -3.93 -4.73 -6.57
C LEU A 340 -4.07 -3.54 -7.52
N GLU A 341 -3.48 -3.62 -8.73
CA GLU A 341 -3.60 -2.56 -9.74
C GLU A 341 -5.06 -2.32 -10.14
N PHE A 342 -5.86 -3.36 -10.26
CA PHE A 342 -7.30 -3.26 -10.54
C PHE A 342 -8.02 -2.47 -9.46
N SER A 343 -7.82 -2.80 -8.18
CA SER A 343 -8.44 -2.10 -7.05
C SER A 343 -8.02 -0.63 -6.96
N ILE A 344 -6.75 -0.35 -7.18
CA ILE A 344 -6.23 1.02 -7.23
C ILE A 344 -6.85 1.78 -8.41
N ARG A 345 -6.91 1.18 -9.61
CA ARG A 345 -7.51 1.81 -10.80
C ARG A 345 -8.96 2.18 -10.59
N ASN A 346 -9.76 1.28 -10.02
CA ASN A 346 -11.17 1.54 -9.71
C ASN A 346 -11.35 2.74 -8.76
N SER A 347 -10.48 2.87 -7.77
CA SER A 347 -10.53 3.98 -6.82
C SER A 347 -10.16 5.34 -7.44
N LEU A 348 -9.60 5.34 -8.65
CA LEU A 348 -9.14 6.54 -9.37
C LEU A 348 -10.08 6.97 -10.51
N GLU A 349 -11.21 6.29 -10.74
CA GLU A 349 -12.12 6.60 -11.86
C GLU A 349 -12.67 8.04 -11.85
N HIS A 350 -12.75 8.64 -10.67
CA HIS A 350 -13.33 9.97 -10.47
C HIS A 350 -12.29 11.10 -10.38
N VAL A 351 -11.00 10.83 -10.65
CA VAL A 351 -9.99 11.90 -10.65
C VAL A 351 -10.12 12.81 -11.87
N ASN A 352 -9.61 14.03 -11.75
CA ASN A 352 -9.59 14.99 -12.84
C ASN A 352 -8.72 14.50 -14.00
N ARG A 353 -9.12 14.86 -15.21
CA ARG A 353 -8.37 14.55 -16.44
C ARG A 353 -7.47 15.69 -16.84
N ALA A 354 -6.34 15.36 -17.41
CA ALA A 354 -5.40 16.31 -18.01
C ALA A 354 -4.78 15.75 -19.28
N MET A 355 -4.26 16.63 -20.14
CA MET A 355 -3.47 16.22 -21.28
C MET A 355 -1.98 16.33 -20.98
N ALA A 356 -1.26 15.26 -21.26
CA ALA A 356 0.18 15.17 -21.10
C ALA A 356 0.76 14.32 -22.22
N VAL A 357 1.76 14.82 -22.91
CA VAL A 357 2.48 14.13 -23.99
C VAL A 357 3.82 13.67 -23.41
N LEU A 358 3.98 12.35 -23.29
CA LEU A 358 5.15 11.75 -22.62
C LEU A 358 6.37 11.62 -23.52
N SER A 359 6.16 11.58 -24.83
CA SER A 359 7.23 11.53 -25.83
C SER A 359 6.90 12.51 -26.96
N PRO A 360 7.26 13.81 -26.81
CA PRO A 360 6.75 14.86 -27.71
C PRO A 360 7.24 14.71 -29.16
N LEU A 361 6.29 14.72 -30.11
CA LEU A 361 6.50 14.91 -31.52
C LEU A 361 5.78 16.19 -31.95
N LYS A 362 6.52 17.13 -32.52
CA LYS A 362 5.99 18.43 -32.96
C LYS A 362 5.08 18.28 -34.17
N VAL A 363 3.97 19.00 -34.17
CA VAL A 363 3.06 19.12 -35.33
C VAL A 363 2.80 20.59 -35.61
N THR A 364 3.10 21.03 -36.83
CA THR A 364 2.81 22.39 -37.30
C THR A 364 1.56 22.39 -38.18
N ILE A 365 0.52 23.15 -37.78
CA ILE A 365 -0.77 23.25 -38.47
C ILE A 365 -0.74 24.43 -39.42
N THR A 366 -0.65 24.16 -40.74
CA THR A 366 -0.42 25.18 -41.75
C THR A 366 -1.63 26.08 -42.02
N ASN A 367 -2.84 25.56 -41.89
CA ASN A 367 -4.10 26.32 -42.09
C ASN A 367 -4.73 26.81 -40.76
N PHE A 368 -3.93 26.89 -39.65
CA PHE A 368 -4.43 27.24 -38.34
C PHE A 368 -5.22 28.55 -38.29
N ASP A 369 -4.61 29.63 -38.80
CA ASP A 369 -5.21 30.97 -38.72
C ASP A 369 -6.56 31.07 -39.47
N GLU A 370 -6.67 30.44 -40.65
CA GLU A 370 -7.90 30.37 -41.43
C GLU A 370 -8.96 29.51 -40.73
N ALA A 371 -8.57 28.36 -40.19
CA ALA A 371 -9.47 27.44 -39.54
C ALA A 371 -10.08 28.03 -38.24
N VAL A 372 -9.29 28.71 -37.43
CA VAL A 372 -9.79 29.28 -36.15
C VAL A 372 -10.62 30.55 -36.38
N ALA A 373 -10.34 31.34 -37.44
CA ALA A 373 -11.16 32.50 -37.79
C ALA A 373 -12.60 32.12 -38.14
N SER A 374 -12.84 30.89 -38.57
CA SER A 374 -14.17 30.38 -38.90
C SER A 374 -14.99 29.97 -37.67
N VAL A 375 -14.40 29.84 -36.49
CA VAL A 375 -15.06 29.36 -35.25
C VAL A 375 -16.19 30.29 -34.80
N GLU A 376 -16.05 31.61 -34.96
CA GLU A 376 -17.08 32.59 -34.59
C GLU A 376 -18.37 32.42 -35.43
N THR A 377 -18.27 31.85 -36.61
CA THR A 377 -19.43 31.60 -37.51
C THR A 377 -20.07 30.23 -37.27
N LEU A 378 -19.37 29.29 -36.64
CA LEU A 378 -19.81 27.91 -36.42
C LEU A 378 -20.46 27.68 -35.05
N LYS A 379 -20.98 28.73 -34.41
CA LYS A 379 -21.60 28.66 -33.08
C LYS A 379 -22.43 27.41 -32.89
N LYS A 380 -21.90 26.47 -32.07
CA LYS A 380 -22.66 25.34 -31.54
C LYS A 380 -22.48 25.28 -30.01
N ASP A 381 -23.57 25.00 -29.34
CA ASP A 381 -23.66 24.95 -27.87
C ASP A 381 -22.78 23.88 -27.20
N SER A 382 -22.14 23.00 -28.00
CA SER A 382 -21.43 21.83 -27.47
C SER A 382 -19.94 22.03 -27.12
N VAL A 383 -19.29 23.10 -27.62
CA VAL A 383 -17.88 23.41 -27.32
C VAL A 383 -17.76 24.91 -27.07
N LYS A 384 -17.46 25.26 -25.82
CA LYS A 384 -17.16 26.66 -25.46
C LYS A 384 -15.74 26.99 -25.90
N THR A 385 -15.60 28.04 -26.70
CA THR A 385 -14.32 28.50 -27.23
C THR A 385 -14.14 29.98 -27.04
N LYS A 386 -12.89 30.41 -26.87
CA LYS A 386 -12.47 31.82 -26.86
C LYS A 386 -11.20 31.94 -27.69
N LEU A 387 -11.22 32.79 -28.71
CA LEU A 387 -10.00 33.16 -29.44
C LEU A 387 -9.40 34.41 -28.77
N ASP A 388 -8.12 34.30 -28.35
CA ASP A 388 -7.41 35.38 -27.68
C ASP A 388 -5.94 35.34 -28.08
N ASN A 389 -5.42 36.45 -28.64
CA ASN A 389 -4.03 36.62 -29.07
C ASN A 389 -3.47 35.46 -29.94
N GLY A 390 -4.27 34.94 -30.86
CA GLY A 390 -3.90 33.84 -31.77
C GLY A 390 -3.93 32.44 -31.09
N VAL A 391 -4.47 32.35 -29.88
CA VAL A 391 -4.69 31.08 -29.16
C VAL A 391 -6.20 30.77 -29.12
N LEU A 392 -6.59 29.59 -29.56
CA LEU A 392 -7.96 29.11 -29.41
C LEU A 392 -8.09 28.33 -28.10
N TRP A 393 -8.72 28.94 -27.11
CA TRP A 393 -9.01 28.31 -25.83
C TRP A 393 -10.23 27.40 -25.94
N LEU A 394 -10.08 26.12 -25.56
CA LEU A 394 -11.14 25.11 -25.56
C LEU A 394 -11.53 24.79 -24.11
N THR A 395 -12.72 25.21 -23.71
CA THR A 395 -13.23 24.96 -22.37
C THR A 395 -13.80 23.53 -22.27
N GLN A 396 -13.31 22.75 -21.33
CA GLN A 396 -13.66 21.33 -21.13
C GLN A 396 -13.91 21.04 -19.65
N PRO A 397 -14.76 20.04 -19.30
CA PRO A 397 -14.90 19.60 -17.94
C PRO A 397 -13.57 19.04 -17.39
N LYS A 398 -13.27 19.34 -16.15
CA LYS A 398 -12.12 18.73 -15.45
C LYS A 398 -12.32 17.23 -15.27
N ASN A 399 -13.57 16.82 -15.01
CA ASN A 399 -13.97 15.42 -14.86
C ASN A 399 -15.09 15.09 -15.86
N SER A 400 -15.05 13.95 -16.51
CA SER A 400 -16.07 13.54 -17.49
C SER A 400 -17.31 12.91 -16.85
N HIS A 401 -17.29 12.62 -15.55
CA HIS A 401 -18.35 11.95 -14.79
C HIS A 401 -18.93 12.83 -13.68
N ASP A 402 -18.29 13.97 -13.39
CA ASP A 402 -18.70 14.87 -12.32
C ASP A 402 -18.52 16.35 -12.72
N ASP A 403 -19.58 16.96 -13.21
CA ASP A 403 -19.59 18.36 -13.63
C ASP A 403 -19.34 19.34 -12.47
N SER A 404 -19.51 18.92 -11.21
CA SER A 404 -19.27 19.74 -10.03
C SER A 404 -17.79 20.12 -9.85
N GLN A 405 -16.88 19.34 -10.43
CA GLN A 405 -15.43 19.62 -10.42
C GLN A 405 -15.05 20.84 -11.28
N GLY A 406 -16.00 21.38 -12.04
CA GLY A 406 -15.80 22.58 -12.84
C GLY A 406 -15.13 22.32 -14.19
N MET A 407 -14.73 23.43 -14.82
CA MET A 407 -14.18 23.45 -16.17
C MET A 407 -12.70 23.83 -16.15
N ARG A 408 -11.99 23.47 -17.24
CA ARG A 408 -10.61 23.90 -17.53
C ARG A 408 -10.51 24.40 -18.96
N ASP A 409 -9.63 25.36 -19.19
CA ASP A 409 -9.36 25.92 -20.52
C ASP A 409 -8.04 25.36 -21.05
N ILE A 410 -8.10 24.72 -22.22
CA ILE A 410 -6.94 24.11 -22.88
C ILE A 410 -6.59 24.97 -24.09
N PRO A 411 -5.34 25.47 -24.19
CA PRO A 411 -4.88 26.28 -25.33
C PRO A 411 -4.58 25.41 -26.53
N PHE A 412 -5.24 25.70 -27.67
CA PHE A 412 -4.94 25.12 -28.98
C PHE A 412 -4.22 26.16 -29.83
N THR A 413 -3.04 25.82 -30.31
CA THR A 413 -2.13 26.72 -31.01
C THR A 413 -1.71 26.16 -32.37
N LYS A 414 -1.08 26.98 -33.20
CA LYS A 414 -0.56 26.59 -34.51
C LYS A 414 0.43 25.43 -34.46
N GLU A 415 1.24 25.40 -33.41
CA GLU A 415 2.14 24.29 -33.13
C GLU A 415 1.65 23.54 -31.88
N ILE A 416 1.59 22.21 -32.00
CA ILE A 416 1.22 21.31 -30.90
C ILE A 416 2.20 20.17 -30.79
N TYR A 417 2.19 19.47 -29.65
CA TYR A 417 2.84 18.17 -29.49
C TYR A 417 1.81 17.06 -29.44
N ILE A 418 2.14 15.92 -30.05
CA ILE A 418 1.48 14.62 -29.91
C ILE A 418 2.53 13.61 -29.44
N ASP A 419 2.12 12.41 -29.01
CA ASP A 419 3.10 11.35 -28.73
C ASP A 419 3.76 10.82 -29.99
N LYS A 420 5.08 10.57 -29.96
CA LYS A 420 5.81 9.93 -31.08
C LYS A 420 5.16 8.64 -31.53
N GLY A 421 4.68 7.80 -30.59
CA GLY A 421 3.98 6.56 -30.90
C GLY A 421 2.63 6.73 -31.58
N ASP A 422 2.15 7.95 -31.77
CA ASP A 422 0.92 8.24 -32.52
C ASP A 422 1.16 8.41 -34.05
N PHE A 423 2.42 8.41 -34.49
CA PHE A 423 2.77 8.43 -35.91
C PHE A 423 3.83 7.37 -36.26
N GLU A 424 3.59 6.56 -37.29
CA GLU A 424 4.52 5.55 -37.80
C GLU A 424 4.63 5.60 -39.31
N ILE A 425 5.88 5.70 -39.84
CA ILE A 425 6.13 5.67 -41.30
C ILE A 425 5.77 4.28 -41.84
N THR A 426 6.19 3.24 -41.15
CA THR A 426 5.93 1.83 -41.50
C THR A 426 5.17 1.15 -40.37
N PRO A 427 3.84 1.34 -40.30
CA PRO A 427 3.04 0.88 -39.20
C PRO A 427 3.00 -0.66 -39.12
N PRO A 428 3.09 -1.23 -37.90
CA PRO A 428 2.90 -2.66 -37.70
C PRO A 428 1.44 -3.06 -37.95
N GLU A 429 1.21 -4.36 -38.16
CA GLU A 429 -0.14 -4.90 -38.35
C GLU A 429 -1.07 -4.51 -37.17
N GLY A 430 -2.27 -4.03 -37.50
CA GLY A 430 -3.26 -3.60 -36.53
C GLY A 430 -3.07 -2.19 -35.97
N TYR A 431 -2.07 -1.44 -36.41
CA TYR A 431 -1.88 -0.05 -36.03
C TYR A 431 -3.04 0.83 -36.56
N LYS A 432 -3.62 1.67 -35.69
CA LYS A 432 -4.85 2.43 -36.01
C LYS A 432 -4.68 3.95 -35.82
N ARG A 433 -3.42 4.43 -35.79
CA ARG A 433 -3.10 5.84 -35.60
C ARG A 433 -2.54 6.43 -36.89
N LEU A 434 -1.85 7.55 -36.81
CA LEU A 434 -1.33 8.27 -37.97
C LEU A 434 -0.22 7.49 -38.71
N SER A 435 -0.33 7.46 -40.02
CA SER A 435 0.69 6.93 -40.93
C SER A 435 0.50 7.55 -42.33
N PRO A 436 1.45 7.41 -43.26
CA PRO A 436 1.26 7.85 -44.62
C PRO A 436 0.02 7.25 -45.32
N GLN A 437 -0.38 6.02 -44.90
CA GLN A 437 -1.58 5.34 -45.44
C GLN A 437 -2.87 5.72 -44.68
N ASN A 438 -2.77 6.26 -43.46
CA ASN A 438 -3.88 6.75 -42.63
C ASN A 438 -3.54 8.13 -42.06
N PRO A 439 -3.57 9.20 -42.88
CA PRO A 439 -3.07 10.51 -42.49
C PRO A 439 -4.02 11.30 -41.59
N GLU A 440 -5.27 10.84 -41.40
CA GLU A 440 -6.28 11.56 -40.62
C GLU A 440 -6.53 10.97 -39.26
N ILE A 441 -6.63 11.83 -38.24
CA ILE A 441 -6.97 11.44 -36.84
C ILE A 441 -7.73 12.56 -36.14
N ARG A 442 -8.56 12.19 -35.15
CA ARG A 442 -9.21 13.16 -34.27
C ARG A 442 -8.27 13.58 -33.15
N LEU A 443 -8.02 14.86 -33.01
CA LEU A 443 -7.45 15.44 -31.80
C LEU A 443 -8.51 15.48 -30.70
N ARG A 444 -8.17 15.00 -29.51
CA ARG A 444 -9.09 14.90 -28.37
C ARG A 444 -9.79 16.23 -28.10
N ASN A 445 -11.13 16.22 -28.15
CA ASN A 445 -11.98 17.38 -27.94
C ASN A 445 -11.65 18.59 -28.84
N SER A 446 -11.07 18.37 -30.01
CA SER A 446 -10.68 19.40 -30.96
C SER A 446 -11.04 18.99 -32.42
N TYR A 447 -10.22 19.31 -33.36
CA TYR A 447 -10.44 19.08 -34.79
C TYR A 447 -10.02 17.68 -35.28
N VAL A 448 -10.42 17.32 -36.49
CA VAL A 448 -9.75 16.28 -37.24
C VAL A 448 -8.50 16.89 -37.88
N LEU A 449 -7.37 16.27 -37.64
CA LEU A 449 -6.05 16.61 -38.16
C LEU A 449 -5.75 15.69 -39.33
N LYS A 450 -5.13 16.23 -40.41
CA LYS A 450 -4.58 15.48 -41.53
C LYS A 450 -3.11 15.80 -41.70
N VAL A 451 -2.25 14.81 -41.57
CA VAL A 451 -0.81 14.92 -41.85
C VAL A 451 -0.58 15.02 -43.34
N GLU A 452 0.15 16.02 -43.78
CA GLU A 452 0.54 16.26 -45.16
C GLU A 452 1.98 15.80 -45.42
N GLU A 453 2.90 16.10 -44.51
CA GLU A 453 4.32 15.75 -44.63
C GLU A 453 4.91 15.37 -43.26
N HIS A 454 5.99 14.61 -43.30
CA HIS A 454 6.82 14.32 -42.13
C HIS A 454 8.28 14.68 -42.39
N ILE A 455 8.95 15.18 -41.38
CA ILE A 455 10.36 15.59 -41.41
C ILE A 455 11.15 14.64 -40.52
N THR A 456 12.23 14.10 -41.05
CA THR A 456 13.13 13.20 -40.33
C THR A 456 14.48 13.87 -40.07
N ASP A 457 15.14 13.45 -38.96
CA ASP A 457 16.54 13.81 -38.70
C ASP A 457 17.52 12.95 -39.55
N ASP A 458 18.82 13.17 -39.33
CA ASP A 458 19.90 12.45 -40.00
C ASP A 458 19.93 10.94 -39.71
N ASN A 459 19.24 10.50 -38.66
CA ASN A 459 19.12 9.09 -38.25
C ASN A 459 17.85 8.43 -38.84
N GLY A 460 17.01 9.21 -39.54
CA GLY A 460 15.73 8.75 -40.07
C GLY A 460 14.58 8.77 -39.07
N GLU A 461 14.78 9.33 -37.87
CA GLU A 461 13.74 9.50 -36.86
C GLU A 461 12.84 10.69 -37.21
N VAL A 462 11.52 10.50 -37.04
CA VAL A 462 10.55 11.59 -37.27
C VAL A 462 10.65 12.62 -36.16
N VAL A 463 10.90 13.86 -36.52
CA VAL A 463 11.07 14.98 -35.57
C VAL A 463 9.96 16.02 -35.66
N GLU A 464 9.29 16.15 -36.82
CA GLU A 464 8.19 17.09 -37.02
C GLU A 464 7.19 16.57 -38.05
N LEU A 465 5.93 16.91 -37.86
CA LEU A 465 4.85 16.70 -38.84
C LEU A 465 4.30 18.06 -39.30
N THR A 466 4.01 18.17 -40.61
CA THR A 466 3.23 19.27 -41.17
C THR A 466 1.81 18.77 -41.43
N ALA A 467 0.80 19.50 -40.99
CA ALA A 467 -0.59 19.04 -41.03
C ALA A 467 -1.57 20.18 -41.32
N THR A 468 -2.78 19.81 -41.71
CA THR A 468 -3.96 20.69 -41.79
C THR A 468 -5.04 20.20 -40.84
N ILE A 469 -5.96 21.09 -40.45
CA ILE A 469 -7.17 20.74 -39.68
C ILE A 469 -8.42 21.01 -40.51
N ASP A 470 -9.46 20.18 -40.34
CA ASP A 470 -10.76 20.38 -40.98
C ASP A 470 -11.61 21.33 -40.09
N PRO A 471 -11.85 22.60 -40.54
CA PRO A 471 -12.52 23.61 -39.68
C PRO A 471 -13.92 23.23 -39.25
N LYS A 472 -14.61 22.37 -40.02
CA LYS A 472 -16.00 21.94 -39.74
C LYS A 472 -16.10 20.87 -38.65
N THR A 473 -14.95 20.37 -38.15
CA THR A 473 -14.92 19.19 -37.26
C THR A 473 -14.75 19.50 -35.81
N LEU A 474 -14.67 20.77 -35.38
CA LEU A 474 -14.68 21.14 -33.96
C LEU A 474 -16.02 20.74 -33.32
N GLY A 475 -15.98 19.75 -32.43
CA GLY A 475 -17.18 19.17 -31.80
C GLY A 475 -18.11 18.38 -32.76
N ASN A 476 -17.71 18.15 -34.01
CA ASN A 476 -18.51 17.45 -35.03
C ASN A 476 -17.74 16.31 -35.68
N ASN A 477 -18.47 15.32 -36.23
CA ASN A 477 -17.88 14.34 -37.10
C ASN A 477 -17.65 14.92 -38.50
N PRO A 478 -16.59 14.48 -39.22
CA PRO A 478 -16.36 14.90 -40.59
C PRO A 478 -17.47 14.41 -41.52
N GLU A 479 -17.87 15.26 -42.48
CA GLU A 479 -18.90 14.92 -43.46
C GLU A 479 -18.38 13.91 -44.48
N GLY A 480 -19.19 12.90 -44.82
CA GLY A 480 -18.94 11.97 -45.90
C GLY A 480 -17.80 10.96 -45.69
N ARG A 481 -17.13 10.98 -44.53
CA ARG A 481 -16.04 10.06 -44.21
C ARG A 481 -15.99 9.70 -42.73
N LYS A 482 -15.36 8.58 -42.41
CA LYS A 482 -15.17 8.12 -41.05
C LYS A 482 -13.69 8.17 -40.68
N VAL A 483 -13.35 9.00 -39.68
CA VAL A 483 -12.01 9.06 -39.10
C VAL A 483 -11.95 8.11 -37.91
N LYS A 484 -10.93 7.25 -37.86
CA LYS A 484 -10.72 6.27 -36.81
C LYS A 484 -9.62 6.76 -35.88
N GLY A 485 -9.84 6.57 -34.58
CA GLY A 485 -8.87 6.92 -33.52
C GLY A 485 -9.01 8.36 -33.03
N VAL A 486 -8.57 8.54 -31.81
CA VAL A 486 -8.48 9.83 -31.10
C VAL A 486 -7.14 9.86 -30.40
N ILE A 487 -6.37 10.95 -30.58
CA ILE A 487 -5.11 11.18 -29.87
C ILE A 487 -5.20 12.42 -29.00
N HIS A 488 -4.43 12.44 -27.90
CA HIS A 488 -4.26 13.63 -27.07
C HIS A 488 -3.14 14.51 -27.64
N TRP A 489 -3.09 15.72 -27.17
CA TRP A 489 -2.16 16.74 -27.67
C TRP A 489 -1.97 17.84 -26.62
N VAL A 490 -0.89 18.60 -26.74
CA VAL A 490 -0.62 19.76 -25.89
C VAL A 490 -0.07 20.90 -26.77
N SER A 491 -0.40 22.15 -26.44
CA SER A 491 0.18 23.34 -27.10
C SER A 491 1.69 23.33 -27.00
N ALA A 492 2.41 23.60 -28.09
CA ALA A 492 3.85 23.68 -28.08
C ALA A 492 4.35 24.98 -27.42
N SER A 493 3.62 26.09 -27.56
CA SER A 493 4.02 27.39 -27.04
C SER A 493 3.58 27.66 -25.59
N LEU A 494 2.51 26.98 -25.12
CA LEU A 494 1.93 27.19 -23.79
C LEU A 494 1.99 25.92 -22.92
N GLY A 495 2.36 24.79 -23.48
CA GLY A 495 2.61 23.57 -22.70
C GLY A 495 3.78 23.75 -21.75
N VAL A 496 3.72 23.07 -20.61
CA VAL A 496 4.71 23.20 -19.54
C VAL A 496 5.58 21.95 -19.49
N PRO A 497 6.92 22.08 -19.47
CA PRO A 497 7.80 20.92 -19.29
C PRO A 497 7.58 20.26 -17.92
N ALA A 498 7.59 18.93 -17.92
CA ALA A 498 7.44 18.13 -16.71
C ALA A 498 8.30 16.87 -16.77
N LYS A 499 8.79 16.41 -15.62
CA LYS A 499 9.37 15.08 -15.44
C LYS A 499 8.25 14.10 -15.11
N VAL A 500 8.19 12.99 -15.82
CA VAL A 500 7.24 11.93 -15.54
C VAL A 500 7.97 10.64 -15.22
N ARG A 501 7.69 10.07 -14.06
CA ARG A 501 8.27 8.83 -13.57
C ARG A 501 7.33 7.67 -13.84
N LEU A 502 7.79 6.72 -14.62
CA LEU A 502 7.07 5.52 -15.00
C LEU A 502 7.62 4.35 -14.20
N TYR A 503 6.80 3.79 -13.31
CA TYR A 503 7.19 2.69 -12.44
C TYR A 503 6.68 1.36 -12.96
N GLU A 504 7.55 0.35 -12.94
CA GLU A 504 7.25 -1.07 -13.10
C GLU A 504 7.54 -1.82 -11.78
N GLN A 505 7.38 -3.16 -11.77
CA GLN A 505 7.73 -3.97 -10.61
C GLN A 505 9.22 -3.80 -10.28
N LEU A 506 9.53 -3.69 -8.97
CA LEU A 506 10.91 -3.51 -8.50
C LEU A 506 11.80 -4.72 -8.86
N PHE A 507 11.24 -5.93 -8.87
CA PHE A 507 11.95 -7.16 -9.19
C PHE A 507 11.34 -7.87 -10.39
N THR A 508 12.19 -8.48 -11.23
CA THR A 508 11.75 -9.34 -12.33
C THR A 508 11.24 -10.69 -11.84
N GLN A 509 11.74 -11.14 -10.68
CA GLN A 509 11.35 -12.40 -10.04
C GLN A 509 9.89 -12.34 -9.57
N GLU A 510 9.07 -13.26 -10.08
CA GLU A 510 7.66 -13.36 -9.72
C GLU A 510 7.47 -13.81 -8.25
N ASP A 511 8.26 -14.79 -7.80
CA ASP A 511 8.23 -15.28 -6.43
C ASP A 511 9.23 -14.53 -5.55
N PRO A 512 8.77 -13.61 -4.68
CA PRO A 512 9.67 -12.80 -3.85
C PRO A 512 10.46 -13.61 -2.81
N ALA A 513 10.04 -14.85 -2.52
CA ALA A 513 10.81 -15.74 -1.63
C ALA A 513 12.15 -16.16 -2.23
N LYS A 514 12.23 -16.25 -3.57
CA LYS A 514 13.43 -16.64 -4.31
C LYS A 514 14.46 -15.53 -4.48
N ILE A 515 14.14 -14.29 -4.14
CA ILE A 515 15.07 -13.16 -4.24
C ILE A 515 16.22 -13.35 -3.26
N ASP A 516 17.45 -13.37 -3.79
CA ASP A 516 18.67 -13.53 -2.95
C ASP A 516 19.02 -12.22 -2.25
N ILE A 517 18.97 -12.24 -0.91
CA ILE A 517 19.32 -11.07 -0.08
C ILE A 517 20.78 -10.62 -0.24
N ASN A 518 21.68 -11.54 -0.60
CA ASN A 518 23.10 -11.23 -0.76
C ASN A 518 23.43 -10.61 -2.12
N ASN A 519 22.46 -10.60 -3.05
CA ASN A 519 22.63 -10.10 -4.41
C ASN A 519 21.43 -9.28 -4.89
N LEU A 520 20.83 -8.47 -4.02
CA LEU A 520 19.62 -7.69 -4.32
C LEU A 520 19.77 -6.80 -5.57
N ALA A 521 20.95 -6.19 -5.75
CA ALA A 521 21.21 -5.29 -6.89
C ALA A 521 21.04 -5.99 -8.25
N ALA A 522 21.41 -7.26 -8.37
CA ALA A 522 21.25 -8.03 -9.61
C ALA A 522 19.80 -8.50 -9.85
N GLU A 523 18.97 -8.54 -8.81
CA GLU A 523 17.58 -8.96 -8.87
C GLU A 523 16.63 -7.80 -9.24
N ILE A 524 17.09 -6.55 -9.11
CA ILE A 524 16.29 -5.37 -9.43
C ILE A 524 16.01 -5.32 -10.94
N ASN A 525 14.75 -5.06 -11.29
CA ASN A 525 14.35 -4.77 -12.64
C ASN A 525 14.97 -3.43 -13.11
N PRO A 526 15.84 -3.43 -14.12
CA PRO A 526 16.47 -2.20 -14.62
C PRO A 526 15.45 -1.18 -15.16
N ASN A 527 14.26 -1.64 -15.52
CA ASN A 527 13.16 -0.80 -15.97
C ASN A 527 12.17 -0.43 -14.86
N SER A 528 12.49 -0.76 -13.58
CA SER A 528 11.61 -0.47 -12.43
C SER A 528 11.27 1.01 -12.28
N LEU A 529 12.14 1.89 -12.76
CA LEU A 529 11.94 3.33 -12.86
C LEU A 529 12.50 3.84 -14.19
N ARG A 530 11.65 4.50 -14.96
CA ARG A 530 12.04 5.25 -16.16
C ARG A 530 11.52 6.68 -16.03
N GLU A 531 12.40 7.66 -16.11
CA GLU A 531 12.02 9.08 -16.20
C GLU A 531 11.96 9.52 -17.64
N VAL A 532 10.93 10.30 -17.99
CA VAL A 532 10.75 10.88 -19.31
C VAL A 532 10.49 12.38 -19.20
N ASP A 533 10.95 13.13 -20.22
CA ASP A 533 10.66 14.54 -20.38
C ASP A 533 9.34 14.68 -21.13
N ALA A 534 8.31 15.14 -20.44
CA ALA A 534 6.97 15.32 -20.95
C ALA A 534 6.62 16.80 -21.13
N ILE A 535 5.61 17.07 -21.95
CA ILE A 535 4.96 18.37 -22.02
C ILE A 535 3.51 18.19 -21.56
N VAL A 536 3.10 19.00 -20.58
CA VAL A 536 1.76 18.92 -19.98
C VAL A 536 0.95 20.18 -20.22
N GLU A 537 -0.37 20.09 -20.11
CA GLU A 537 -1.24 21.27 -20.22
C GLU A 537 -0.97 22.27 -19.08
N PRO A 538 -1.13 23.58 -19.31
CA PRO A 538 -0.76 24.63 -18.34
C PRO A 538 -1.44 24.52 -16.97
N SER A 539 -2.63 23.96 -16.91
CA SER A 539 -3.40 23.81 -15.66
C SER A 539 -2.66 22.98 -14.61
N LEU A 540 -1.76 22.08 -15.05
CA LEU A 540 -0.98 21.23 -14.15
C LEU A 540 0.17 21.94 -13.42
N SER A 541 0.48 23.19 -13.77
CA SER A 541 1.47 24.00 -13.02
C SER A 541 0.92 24.62 -11.72
N GLN A 542 -0.39 24.53 -11.49
CA GLN A 542 -1.07 25.16 -10.35
C GLN A 542 -1.78 24.13 -9.43
N VAL A 543 -1.41 22.87 -9.54
CA VAL A 543 -1.99 21.80 -8.73
C VAL A 543 -1.21 21.63 -7.42
N ASN A 544 -1.79 20.89 -6.48
CA ASN A 544 -1.12 20.61 -5.22
C ASN A 544 -0.28 19.32 -5.32
N ALA A 545 0.82 19.27 -4.59
CA ALA A 545 1.55 18.03 -4.39
C ALA A 545 0.61 16.95 -3.79
N GLY A 546 0.66 15.75 -4.33
CA GLY A 546 -0.23 14.65 -3.97
C GLY A 546 -1.58 14.64 -4.71
N GLU A 547 -1.87 15.64 -5.54
CA GLU A 547 -3.09 15.66 -6.37
C GLU A 547 -2.98 14.65 -7.52
N ARG A 548 -4.09 13.93 -7.80
CA ARG A 548 -4.13 12.83 -8.75
C ARG A 548 -4.89 13.20 -10.00
N PHE A 549 -4.42 12.68 -11.15
CA PHE A 549 -4.99 12.95 -12.47
C PHE A 549 -5.03 11.68 -13.33
N GLN A 550 -5.99 11.63 -14.23
CA GLN A 550 -5.91 10.76 -15.39
C GLN A 550 -5.28 11.53 -16.56
N PHE A 551 -4.04 11.18 -16.94
CA PHE A 551 -3.50 11.66 -18.21
C PHE A 551 -4.17 10.91 -19.34
N GLU A 552 -4.78 11.67 -20.24
CA GLU A 552 -5.62 11.14 -21.33
C GLU A 552 -4.85 10.10 -22.15
N ARG A 553 -5.38 8.87 -22.20
CA ARG A 553 -4.80 7.70 -22.88
C ARG A 553 -3.54 7.09 -22.25
N GLU A 554 -2.92 7.72 -21.25
CA GLU A 554 -1.63 7.30 -20.69
C GLU A 554 -1.77 6.49 -19.40
N GLY A 555 -2.60 6.94 -18.48
CA GLY A 555 -2.74 6.29 -17.19
C GLY A 555 -3.24 7.24 -16.10
N PHE A 556 -3.07 6.79 -14.86
CA PHE A 556 -3.31 7.60 -13.67
C PHE A 556 -1.98 8.05 -13.07
N PHE A 557 -1.90 9.32 -12.71
CA PHE A 557 -0.69 9.97 -12.23
C PHE A 557 -0.96 10.81 -10.98
N VAL A 558 0.07 11.05 -10.20
CA VAL A 558 0.03 11.92 -9.03
C VAL A 558 1.17 12.94 -9.12
N ALA A 559 0.91 14.19 -8.76
CA ALA A 559 1.98 15.17 -8.51
C ALA A 559 2.81 14.68 -7.31
N ASP A 560 4.12 14.46 -7.49
CA ASP A 560 4.97 13.87 -6.45
C ASP A 560 4.92 14.69 -5.16
N SER A 561 4.68 14.05 -4.03
CA SER A 561 4.48 14.74 -2.75
C SER A 561 5.73 15.44 -2.20
N LYS A 562 6.93 15.10 -2.73
CA LYS A 562 8.22 15.66 -2.30
C LYS A 562 8.88 16.53 -3.37
N ASP A 563 8.82 16.09 -4.63
CA ASP A 563 9.63 16.65 -5.70
C ASP A 563 8.84 17.60 -6.62
N TYR A 564 7.50 17.63 -6.51
CA TYR A 564 6.67 18.55 -7.28
C TYR A 564 6.69 19.95 -6.67
N SER A 565 6.91 20.96 -7.53
CA SER A 565 6.62 22.37 -7.26
C SER A 565 6.08 23.04 -8.53
N PRO A 566 5.48 24.25 -8.43
CA PRO A 566 5.03 24.99 -9.63
C PRO A 566 6.14 25.31 -10.65
N GLU A 567 7.40 25.39 -10.19
CA GLU A 567 8.59 25.62 -11.01
C GLU A 567 9.23 24.33 -11.53
N HIS A 568 8.93 23.19 -10.89
CA HIS A 568 9.49 21.88 -11.21
C HIS A 568 8.42 20.80 -11.12
N LEU A 569 7.74 20.56 -12.23
CA LEU A 569 6.64 19.61 -12.29
C LEU A 569 7.18 18.18 -12.35
N VAL A 570 6.85 17.39 -11.34
CA VAL A 570 7.18 15.94 -11.27
C VAL A 570 5.92 15.14 -11.04
N PHE A 571 5.64 14.19 -11.94
CA PHE A 571 4.48 13.30 -11.83
C PHE A 571 4.90 11.84 -11.77
N ASN A 572 4.32 11.09 -10.85
CA ASN A 572 4.51 9.65 -10.72
C ASN A 572 3.34 8.91 -11.36
N ARG A 573 3.61 7.93 -12.22
CA ARG A 573 2.56 7.03 -12.72
C ARG A 573 2.09 6.10 -11.60
N ILE A 574 0.81 6.14 -11.29
CA ILE A 574 0.16 5.27 -10.29
C ILE A 574 -0.06 3.89 -10.91
N VAL A 575 -0.92 3.83 -11.93
CA VAL A 575 -1.27 2.63 -12.70
C VAL A 575 -1.60 3.00 -14.16
N THR A 576 -1.55 2.02 -15.05
CA THR A 576 -1.95 2.16 -16.45
C THR A 576 -3.48 2.14 -16.60
N LEU A 577 -4.01 2.60 -17.76
CA LEU A 577 -5.45 2.54 -18.05
C LEU A 577 -5.95 1.12 -18.33
N LYS A 578 -5.10 0.26 -18.90
CA LYS A 578 -5.49 -1.11 -19.25
C LYS A 578 -5.30 -2.01 -18.05
N ASP A 579 -6.31 -2.81 -17.78
CA ASP A 579 -6.24 -3.87 -16.80
C ASP A 579 -5.44 -5.06 -17.38
N SER A 580 -4.45 -5.52 -16.64
CA SER A 580 -3.73 -6.76 -16.90
C SER A 580 -4.40 -7.95 -16.20
N PHE A 581 -5.23 -7.68 -15.18
CA PHE A 581 -5.98 -8.69 -14.46
C PHE A 581 -7.22 -9.12 -15.26
N LYS A 582 -7.41 -10.43 -15.43
CA LYS A 582 -8.64 -11.02 -15.94
C LYS A 582 -9.28 -11.74 -14.77
N PRO A 583 -10.46 -11.29 -14.28
CA PRO A 583 -11.16 -11.90 -13.16
C PRO A 583 -11.56 -13.34 -13.44
#